data_4aff77fe834221e3d8b544e80d96ff7c
#
_entry.id   4aff77fe834221e3d8b544e80d96ff7c
#
_cell.length_a   1.000
_cell.length_b   1.000
_cell.length_c   1.000
_cell.angle_alpha   90.00
_cell.angle_beta   90.00
_cell.angle_gamma   90.00
#
_symmetry.space_group_name_H-M   'P 1'
#
loop_
_entity.id
_entity.type
_entity.pdbx_description
1 polymer ?
#
loop_
_entity_poly.entity_id
_entity_poly.type
_entity_poly.pdbx_seq_one_letter_code
_entity_poly.pdbx_strand_id
1 'polypeptide(L)'
;MGRRRKSDKLVGAAVGSGIVARAAEQGGADFLLAINAGRLRSMGVPSIACMLPIHHAADLTWEFATSEILPITDLPVYVGVNCWTSAIAPEDLAQQIMQAGFAGAVNFPTTMHYSDAFQHILDRAGLGTRQEIALLQAVQAAGGKSMFYCGTRNQARMGADAGLQALVFNFGWNLGGALGHQPRQSLEEAAQQANEVSRFVKKTRPDLQLYLEGGPIAEAADLSFVSQNAEIDGYVGGSTFDRVPIETSIGDHIAGYRLAMDAVVKPPTQDRKLMSAAASCGLFGEGANFYGAL
;
A
#
# COMPACT_ATOMS: atom_id res chain seq x y z
N MET A 1 -13.92 -19.41 -0.59
CA MET A 1 -15.34 -19.08 -0.88
C MET A 1 -15.39 -17.60 -1.22
N GLY A 2 -15.39 -17.22 -2.52
CA GLY A 2 -15.27 -15.83 -2.96
C GLY A 2 -16.50 -15.02 -2.55
N ARG A 3 -16.29 -13.98 -1.77
CA ARG A 3 -17.33 -12.97 -1.49
C ARG A 3 -17.68 -12.30 -2.82
N ARG A 4 -18.93 -12.41 -3.24
CA ARG A 4 -19.47 -11.72 -4.39
C ARG A 4 -19.34 -10.21 -4.15
N ARG A 5 -18.56 -9.51 -4.97
CA ARG A 5 -18.38 -8.05 -4.89
C ARG A 5 -19.73 -7.35 -5.08
N LYS A 6 -19.99 -6.36 -4.23
CA LYS A 6 -21.14 -5.44 -4.39
C LYS A 6 -20.76 -4.19 -5.22
N SER A 7 -19.48 -3.99 -5.54
CA SER A 7 -18.96 -2.80 -6.19
C SER A 7 -17.88 -3.20 -7.19
N ASP A 8 -17.79 -2.48 -8.30
CA ASP A 8 -16.72 -2.62 -9.29
C ASP A 8 -15.44 -1.86 -8.88
N LYS A 9 -15.45 -1.19 -7.73
CA LYS A 9 -14.29 -0.46 -7.19
C LYS A 9 -13.24 -1.43 -6.67
N LEU A 10 -11.97 -1.14 -6.96
CA LEU A 10 -10.83 -1.99 -6.66
C LEU A 10 -10.09 -1.49 -5.40
N VAL A 11 -9.52 -2.45 -4.66
CA VAL A 11 -8.66 -2.17 -3.52
C VAL A 11 -7.29 -2.76 -3.79
N GLY A 12 -6.29 -1.89 -3.86
CA GLY A 12 -4.88 -2.27 -3.98
C GLY A 12 -4.17 -2.20 -2.63
N ALA A 13 -3.16 -3.01 -2.45
CA ALA A 13 -2.32 -2.98 -1.26
C ALA A 13 -0.84 -2.80 -1.62
N ALA A 14 -0.21 -1.76 -1.05
CA ALA A 14 1.24 -1.63 -1.08
C ALA A 14 1.85 -2.62 -0.08
N VAL A 15 2.74 -3.49 -0.57
CA VAL A 15 3.30 -4.59 0.21
C VAL A 15 4.83 -4.57 0.19
N GLY A 16 5.45 -5.12 1.25
CA GLY A 16 6.90 -5.19 1.39
C GLY A 16 7.40 -6.55 1.90
N SER A 17 6.49 -7.51 2.07
CA SER A 17 6.83 -8.88 2.49
C SER A 17 5.75 -9.87 2.09
N GLY A 18 6.11 -11.14 1.97
CA GLY A 18 5.18 -12.20 1.60
C GLY A 18 4.02 -12.38 2.57
N ILE A 19 4.24 -12.20 3.87
CA ILE A 19 3.15 -12.32 4.85
C ILE A 19 2.08 -11.24 4.65
N VAL A 20 2.49 -10.01 4.36
CA VAL A 20 1.56 -8.91 4.09
C VAL A 20 0.81 -9.14 2.76
N ALA A 21 1.51 -9.63 1.73
CA ALA A 21 0.87 -9.97 0.45
C ALA A 21 -0.22 -11.03 0.60
N ARG A 22 0.06 -12.11 1.32
CA ARG A 22 -0.95 -13.16 1.62
C ARG A 22 -2.12 -12.63 2.42
N ALA A 23 -1.86 -11.81 3.44
CA ALA A 23 -2.92 -11.23 4.25
C ALA A 23 -3.80 -10.28 3.42
N ALA A 24 -3.21 -9.47 2.54
CA ALA A 24 -3.93 -8.59 1.62
C ALA A 24 -4.82 -9.39 0.65
N GLU A 25 -4.30 -10.46 0.05
CA GLU A 25 -5.06 -11.33 -0.84
C GLU A 25 -6.23 -12.02 -0.11
N GLN A 26 -5.99 -12.57 1.08
CA GLN A 26 -7.03 -13.16 1.92
C GLN A 26 -8.09 -12.14 2.36
N GLY A 27 -7.67 -10.88 2.56
CA GLY A 27 -8.55 -9.75 2.86
C GLY A 27 -9.39 -9.28 1.68
N GLY A 28 -9.10 -9.75 0.46
CA GLY A 28 -9.83 -9.42 -0.76
C GLY A 28 -9.25 -8.23 -1.52
N ALA A 29 -7.96 -7.98 -1.40
CA ALA A 29 -7.26 -7.07 -2.30
C ALA A 29 -7.39 -7.54 -3.76
N ASP A 30 -7.40 -6.59 -4.69
CA ASP A 30 -7.57 -6.85 -6.11
C ASP A 30 -6.25 -6.86 -6.89
N PHE A 31 -5.26 -6.17 -6.33
CA PHE A 31 -3.90 -6.10 -6.86
C PHE A 31 -2.92 -5.68 -5.76
N LEU A 32 -1.64 -5.92 -6.01
CA LEU A 32 -0.56 -5.58 -5.09
C LEU A 32 0.41 -4.59 -5.75
N LEU A 33 0.98 -3.68 -4.94
CA LEU A 33 2.09 -2.82 -5.31
C LEU A 33 3.31 -3.22 -4.48
N ALA A 34 4.29 -3.86 -5.11
CA ALA A 34 5.57 -4.14 -4.50
C ALA A 34 6.45 -2.89 -4.59
N ILE A 35 6.58 -2.15 -3.49
CA ILE A 35 7.30 -0.87 -3.43
C ILE A 35 8.30 -0.84 -2.27
N ASN A 36 9.41 -0.12 -2.46
CA ASN A 36 10.45 -0.01 -1.45
C ASN A 36 9.95 0.51 -0.09
N ALA A 37 8.94 1.41 -0.08
CA ALA A 37 8.33 1.89 1.15
C ALA A 37 7.71 0.75 1.97
N GLY A 38 7.04 -0.21 1.32
CA GLY A 38 6.51 -1.40 1.98
C GLY A 38 7.62 -2.24 2.62
N ARG A 39 8.72 -2.47 1.87
CA ARG A 39 9.87 -3.20 2.39
C ARG A 39 10.50 -2.51 3.60
N LEU A 40 10.73 -1.21 3.52
CA LEU A 40 11.29 -0.43 4.63
C LEU A 40 10.40 -0.46 5.87
N ARG A 41 9.08 -0.37 5.71
CA ARG A 41 8.13 -0.53 6.82
C ARG A 41 8.22 -1.91 7.47
N SER A 42 8.36 -2.96 6.68
CA SER A 42 8.56 -4.32 7.22
C SER A 42 9.87 -4.47 8.00
N MET A 43 10.84 -3.59 7.76
CA MET A 43 12.10 -3.49 8.51
C MET A 43 12.02 -2.53 9.72
N GLY A 44 10.85 -1.98 10.03
CA GLY A 44 10.66 -1.02 11.13
C GLY A 44 11.14 0.41 10.80
N VAL A 45 11.33 0.74 9.52
CA VAL A 45 11.80 2.06 9.07
C VAL A 45 10.62 2.93 8.65
N PRO A 46 10.60 4.25 8.96
CA PRO A 46 9.55 5.15 8.53
C PRO A 46 9.37 5.19 7.01
N SER A 47 8.12 5.32 6.54
CA SER A 47 7.81 5.36 5.09
C SER A 47 8.62 6.41 4.32
N ILE A 48 8.87 7.58 4.92
CA ILE A 48 9.63 8.68 4.28
C ILE A 48 11.04 8.26 3.86
N ALA A 49 11.63 7.25 4.52
CA ALA A 49 12.96 6.75 4.20
C ALA A 49 13.07 6.18 2.76
N CYS A 50 11.94 5.82 2.15
CA CYS A 50 11.91 5.36 0.75
C CYS A 50 12.38 6.42 -0.25
N MET A 51 12.36 7.71 0.14
CA MET A 51 12.78 8.86 -0.66
C MET A 51 14.23 9.28 -0.40
N LEU A 52 14.92 8.62 0.52
CA LEU A 52 16.28 8.97 0.92
C LEU A 52 17.32 8.06 0.23
N PRO A 53 18.53 8.55 -0.06
CA PRO A 53 19.58 7.77 -0.71
C PRO A 53 20.31 6.83 0.27
N ILE A 54 19.57 6.17 1.16
CA ILE A 54 20.09 5.24 2.18
C ILE A 54 20.11 3.79 1.71
N HIS A 55 19.55 3.51 0.54
CA HIS A 55 19.49 2.19 -0.09
C HIS A 55 19.29 2.34 -1.59
N HIS A 56 19.59 1.28 -2.33
CA HIS A 56 19.32 1.22 -3.77
C HIS A 56 17.87 0.76 -3.99
N ALA A 57 16.97 1.71 -4.24
CA ALA A 57 15.52 1.45 -4.23
C ALA A 57 15.08 0.40 -5.27
N ALA A 58 15.68 0.43 -6.47
CA ALA A 58 15.35 -0.50 -7.54
C ALA A 58 15.74 -1.94 -7.16
N ASP A 59 16.97 -2.16 -6.71
CA ASP A 59 17.46 -3.48 -6.34
C ASP A 59 16.69 -4.06 -5.15
N LEU A 60 16.48 -3.22 -4.11
CA LEU A 60 15.70 -3.62 -2.95
C LEU A 60 14.29 -4.05 -3.34
N THR A 61 13.63 -3.28 -4.22
CA THR A 61 12.27 -3.59 -4.66
C THR A 61 12.25 -4.85 -5.52
N TRP A 62 13.16 -4.98 -6.46
CA TRP A 62 13.24 -6.12 -7.35
C TRP A 62 13.47 -7.42 -6.60
N GLU A 63 14.42 -7.42 -5.65
CA GLU A 63 14.77 -8.59 -4.85
C GLU A 63 13.56 -9.18 -4.14
N PHE A 64 12.88 -8.40 -3.28
CA PHE A 64 11.76 -8.96 -2.52
C PHE A 64 10.51 -9.19 -3.39
N ALA A 65 10.29 -8.37 -4.42
CA ALA A 65 9.13 -8.53 -5.28
C ALA A 65 9.18 -9.84 -6.06
N THR A 66 10.36 -10.22 -6.58
CA THR A 66 10.54 -11.46 -7.34
C THR A 66 10.67 -12.69 -6.45
N SER A 67 11.32 -12.58 -5.29
CA SER A 67 11.59 -13.74 -4.42
C SER A 67 10.49 -14.02 -3.39
N GLU A 68 9.78 -12.98 -2.92
CA GLU A 68 8.81 -13.13 -1.83
C GLU A 68 7.35 -12.88 -2.27
N ILE A 69 7.10 -12.03 -3.30
CA ILE A 69 5.73 -11.65 -3.65
C ILE A 69 5.20 -12.46 -4.83
N LEU A 70 5.86 -12.38 -5.99
CA LEU A 70 5.39 -13.08 -7.20
C LEU A 70 5.15 -14.59 -7.00
N PRO A 71 5.98 -15.34 -6.24
CA PRO A 71 5.79 -16.78 -6.10
C PRO A 71 4.59 -17.21 -5.24
N ILE A 72 3.95 -16.27 -4.52
CA ILE A 72 2.98 -16.63 -3.47
C ILE A 72 1.57 -16.06 -3.69
N THR A 73 1.33 -15.33 -4.76
CA THR A 73 0.03 -14.71 -5.06
C THR A 73 -0.34 -14.87 -6.53
N ASP A 74 -1.62 -15.03 -6.80
CA ASP A 74 -2.20 -14.98 -8.15
C ASP A 74 -2.72 -13.59 -8.51
N LEU A 75 -2.66 -12.62 -7.58
CA LEU A 75 -3.09 -11.25 -7.84
C LEU A 75 -2.14 -10.55 -8.80
N PRO A 76 -2.63 -9.59 -9.61
CA PRO A 76 -1.76 -8.70 -10.38
C PRO A 76 -0.80 -7.95 -9.46
N VAL A 77 0.51 -8.06 -9.70
CA VAL A 77 1.56 -7.35 -8.96
C VAL A 77 2.16 -6.26 -9.84
N TYR A 78 2.16 -5.03 -9.34
CA TYR A 78 2.83 -3.89 -9.95
C TYR A 78 4.13 -3.61 -9.20
N VAL A 79 5.25 -3.55 -9.91
CA VAL A 79 6.55 -3.27 -9.30
C VAL A 79 6.83 -1.77 -9.25
N GLY A 80 7.35 -1.30 -8.13
CA GLY A 80 7.81 0.08 -7.97
C GLY A 80 9.09 0.30 -8.76
N VAL A 81 9.07 1.30 -9.63
CA VAL A 81 10.21 1.70 -10.45
C VAL A 81 10.43 3.21 -10.38
N ASN A 82 11.68 3.64 -10.50
CA ASN A 82 12.02 5.05 -10.57
C ASN A 82 12.96 5.34 -11.75
N CYS A 83 12.99 6.59 -12.17
CA CYS A 83 13.82 7.04 -13.28
C CYS A 83 15.23 7.49 -12.87
N TRP A 84 15.60 7.39 -11.57
CA TRP A 84 16.85 7.98 -11.06
C TRP A 84 18.02 7.01 -11.03
N THR A 85 17.74 5.73 -10.89
CA THR A 85 18.76 4.72 -10.57
C THR A 85 19.03 3.77 -11.73
N SER A 86 18.33 3.92 -12.84
CA SER A 86 18.45 3.00 -13.95
C SER A 86 19.53 3.47 -14.93
N ALA A 87 20.63 2.71 -15.00
CA ALA A 87 21.52 2.75 -16.14
C ALA A 87 20.94 2.01 -17.36
N ILE A 88 19.72 1.46 -17.23
CA ILE A 88 19.01 0.65 -18.23
C ILE A 88 18.05 1.57 -18.96
N ALA A 89 17.94 1.45 -20.27
CA ALA A 89 16.94 2.19 -21.03
C ALA A 89 15.51 1.82 -20.57
N PRO A 90 14.54 2.77 -20.58
CA PRO A 90 13.16 2.51 -20.16
C PRO A 90 12.52 1.31 -20.86
N GLU A 91 12.81 1.11 -22.14
CA GLU A 91 12.30 0.01 -22.95
C GLU A 91 12.85 -1.35 -22.49
N ASP A 92 14.14 -1.42 -22.16
CA ASP A 92 14.77 -2.64 -21.68
C ASP A 92 14.28 -2.99 -20.26
N LEU A 93 14.12 -2.00 -19.39
CA LEU A 93 13.53 -2.20 -18.07
C LEU A 93 12.08 -2.67 -18.17
N ALA A 94 11.29 -2.10 -19.09
CA ALA A 94 9.92 -2.52 -19.35
C ALA A 94 9.86 -3.99 -19.78
N GLN A 95 10.74 -4.42 -20.67
CA GLN A 95 10.84 -5.84 -21.08
C GLN A 95 11.21 -6.75 -19.90
N GLN A 96 12.16 -6.36 -19.06
CA GLN A 96 12.51 -7.12 -17.87
C GLN A 96 11.33 -7.28 -16.90
N ILE A 97 10.55 -6.21 -16.68
CA ILE A 97 9.35 -6.22 -15.84
C ILE A 97 8.35 -7.25 -16.35
N MET A 98 8.07 -7.25 -17.66
CA MET A 98 7.12 -8.18 -18.25
C MET A 98 7.62 -9.62 -18.23
N GLN A 99 8.91 -9.84 -18.50
CA GLN A 99 9.53 -11.18 -18.45
C GLN A 99 9.56 -11.77 -17.03
N ALA A 100 9.67 -10.94 -16.00
CA ALA A 100 9.61 -11.39 -14.61
C ALA A 100 8.19 -11.81 -14.17
N GLY A 101 7.15 -11.48 -14.93
CA GLY A 101 5.76 -11.85 -14.64
C GLY A 101 4.95 -10.79 -13.88
N PHE A 102 5.45 -9.57 -13.76
CA PHE A 102 4.67 -8.47 -13.22
C PHE A 102 3.52 -8.07 -14.15
N ALA A 103 2.41 -7.62 -13.56
CA ALA A 103 1.29 -7.07 -14.33
C ALA A 103 1.61 -5.71 -14.95
N GLY A 104 2.63 -5.04 -14.43
CA GLY A 104 3.08 -3.74 -14.87
C GLY A 104 3.92 -3.03 -13.81
N ALA A 105 3.94 -1.70 -13.86
CA ALA A 105 4.75 -0.89 -12.95
C ALA A 105 4.00 0.32 -12.39
N VAL A 106 4.57 0.85 -11.31
CA VAL A 106 4.18 2.09 -10.67
C VAL A 106 5.42 2.95 -10.42
N ASN A 107 5.33 4.28 -10.65
CA ASN A 107 6.45 5.20 -10.39
C ASN A 107 6.65 5.40 -8.88
N PHE A 108 7.33 4.46 -8.24
CA PHE A 108 7.62 4.55 -6.81
C PHE A 108 9.02 4.00 -6.48
N PRO A 109 9.89 4.72 -5.75
CA PRO A 109 9.71 6.08 -5.22
C PRO A 109 9.53 7.14 -6.32
N THR A 110 8.84 8.23 -6.02
CA THR A 110 8.35 9.21 -7.00
C THR A 110 8.71 10.65 -6.63
N THR A 111 8.90 11.49 -7.65
CA THR A 111 9.20 12.92 -7.49
C THR A 111 8.07 13.71 -6.86
N MET A 112 6.84 13.20 -6.82
CA MET A 112 5.68 13.91 -6.26
C MET A 112 5.85 14.34 -4.79
N HIS A 113 6.68 13.65 -4.02
CA HIS A 113 6.93 13.96 -2.61
C HIS A 113 7.90 15.11 -2.35
N TYR A 114 8.58 15.60 -3.40
CA TYR A 114 9.48 16.75 -3.30
C TYR A 114 8.74 18.07 -3.49
N SER A 115 9.33 19.15 -2.99
CA SER A 115 8.79 20.50 -3.24
C SER A 115 8.79 20.86 -4.72
N ASP A 116 7.88 21.73 -5.14
CA ASP A 116 7.77 22.17 -6.54
C ASP A 116 9.11 22.72 -7.08
N ALA A 117 9.85 23.46 -6.25
CA ALA A 117 11.16 23.98 -6.62
C ALA A 117 12.17 22.86 -6.92
N PHE A 118 12.17 21.79 -6.10
CA PHE A 118 13.07 20.66 -6.31
C PHE A 118 12.62 19.78 -7.49
N GLN A 119 11.32 19.58 -7.66
CA GLN A 119 10.78 18.90 -8.84
C GLN A 119 11.19 19.60 -10.14
N HIS A 120 11.15 20.95 -10.16
CA HIS A 120 11.60 21.71 -11.32
C HIS A 120 13.10 21.49 -11.64
N ILE A 121 13.95 21.39 -10.61
CA ILE A 121 15.37 21.07 -10.78
C ILE A 121 15.54 19.65 -11.36
N LEU A 122 14.81 18.68 -10.83
CA LEU A 122 14.82 17.29 -11.32
C LEU A 122 14.35 17.19 -12.77
N ASP A 123 13.27 17.89 -13.14
CA ASP A 123 12.78 17.92 -14.52
C ASP A 123 13.85 18.46 -15.49
N ARG A 124 14.57 19.51 -15.10
CA ARG A 124 15.68 20.06 -15.91
C ARG A 124 16.89 19.13 -16.01
N ALA A 125 17.10 18.31 -14.98
CA ALA A 125 18.17 17.30 -14.95
C ALA A 125 17.79 15.99 -15.68
N GLY A 126 16.57 15.87 -16.21
CA GLY A 126 16.10 14.65 -16.82
C GLY A 126 15.75 13.54 -15.82
N LEU A 127 15.39 13.92 -14.59
CA LEU A 127 15.11 13.00 -13.47
C LEU A 127 13.74 13.26 -12.82
N GLY A 128 12.85 13.96 -13.53
CA GLY A 128 11.60 14.42 -12.98
C GLY A 128 10.37 13.65 -13.46
N THR A 129 9.20 14.22 -13.24
CA THR A 129 7.89 13.65 -13.54
C THR A 129 7.74 13.19 -14.99
N ARG A 130 8.34 13.89 -15.94
CA ARG A 130 8.29 13.51 -17.36
C ARG A 130 9.00 12.21 -17.64
N GLN A 131 10.11 11.93 -16.97
CA GLN A 131 10.85 10.67 -17.09
C GLN A 131 10.13 9.52 -16.41
N GLU A 132 9.46 9.78 -15.28
CA GLU A 132 8.56 8.79 -14.66
C GLU A 132 7.44 8.39 -15.62
N ILE A 133 6.81 9.36 -16.28
CA ILE A 133 5.77 9.12 -17.28
C ILE A 133 6.32 8.34 -18.48
N ALA A 134 7.48 8.73 -19.02
CA ALA A 134 8.10 8.04 -20.15
C ALA A 134 8.41 6.57 -19.83
N LEU A 135 8.91 6.28 -18.62
CA LEU A 135 9.15 4.91 -18.16
C LEU A 135 7.83 4.10 -18.12
N LEU A 136 6.76 4.68 -17.56
CA LEU A 136 5.45 4.01 -17.52
C LEU A 136 4.84 3.81 -18.92
N GLN A 137 5.07 4.73 -19.87
CA GLN A 137 4.69 4.55 -21.26
C GLN A 137 5.45 3.39 -21.92
N ALA A 138 6.74 3.23 -21.63
CA ALA A 138 7.53 2.10 -22.10
C ALA A 138 6.96 0.76 -21.57
N VAL A 139 6.54 0.72 -20.30
CA VAL A 139 5.86 -0.44 -19.71
C VAL A 139 4.54 -0.74 -20.42
N GLN A 140 3.75 0.27 -20.76
CA GLN A 140 2.52 0.08 -21.55
C GLN A 140 2.82 -0.46 -22.96
N ALA A 141 3.86 0.07 -23.61
CA ALA A 141 4.28 -0.38 -24.94
C ALA A 141 4.77 -1.84 -24.94
N ALA A 142 5.36 -2.30 -23.81
CA ALA A 142 5.74 -3.69 -23.61
C ALA A 142 4.55 -4.62 -23.25
N GLY A 143 3.31 -4.10 -23.18
CA GLY A 143 2.11 -4.87 -22.87
C GLY A 143 1.72 -4.89 -21.38
N GLY A 144 2.47 -4.20 -20.52
CA GLY A 144 2.16 -4.05 -19.10
C GLY A 144 1.13 -2.96 -18.84
N LYS A 145 0.68 -2.88 -17.60
CA LYS A 145 -0.17 -1.79 -17.12
C LYS A 145 0.66 -0.75 -16.36
N SER A 146 0.25 0.51 -16.42
CA SER A 146 0.89 1.61 -15.72
C SER A 146 -0.01 2.15 -14.61
N MET A 147 0.57 2.41 -13.44
CA MET A 147 -0.06 3.19 -12.38
C MET A 147 0.83 4.39 -12.05
N PHE A 148 0.30 5.57 -12.09
CA PHE A 148 1.04 6.80 -11.90
C PHE A 148 0.66 7.51 -10.60
N TYR A 149 1.58 7.53 -9.65
CA TYR A 149 1.44 8.34 -8.43
C TYR A 149 1.57 9.82 -8.77
N CYS A 150 0.59 10.58 -8.34
CA CYS A 150 0.54 12.03 -8.48
C CYS A 150 -0.11 12.66 -7.24
N GLY A 151 0.35 13.84 -6.84
CA GLY A 151 -0.15 14.56 -5.66
C GLY A 151 -0.76 15.92 -6.01
N THR A 152 -0.72 16.31 -7.27
CA THR A 152 -1.27 17.58 -7.74
C THR A 152 -2.13 17.40 -8.98
N ARG A 153 -3.09 18.32 -9.17
CA ARG A 153 -3.92 18.33 -10.38
C ARG A 153 -3.08 18.47 -11.66
N ASN A 154 -1.95 19.21 -11.60
CA ASN A 154 -1.07 19.33 -12.76
C ASN A 154 -0.40 18.01 -13.12
N GLN A 155 0.10 17.27 -12.13
CA GLN A 155 0.65 15.91 -12.35
C GLN A 155 -0.42 14.94 -12.87
N ALA A 156 -1.63 14.98 -12.29
CA ALA A 156 -2.76 14.17 -12.79
C ALA A 156 -3.07 14.49 -14.27
N ARG A 157 -3.03 15.77 -14.65
CA ARG A 157 -3.18 16.18 -16.05
C ARG A 157 -2.05 15.65 -16.93
N MET A 158 -0.79 15.73 -16.48
CA MET A 158 0.35 15.22 -17.24
C MET A 158 0.20 13.70 -17.51
N GLY A 159 -0.20 12.92 -16.50
CA GLY A 159 -0.44 11.49 -16.67
C GLY A 159 -1.61 11.18 -17.63
N ALA A 160 -2.69 11.95 -17.54
CA ALA A 160 -3.85 11.82 -18.42
C ALA A 160 -3.51 12.17 -19.87
N ASP A 161 -2.82 13.30 -20.11
CA ASP A 161 -2.39 13.77 -21.42
C ASP A 161 -1.38 12.80 -22.09
N ALA A 162 -0.57 12.12 -21.28
CA ALA A 162 0.39 11.11 -21.70
C ALA A 162 -0.24 9.74 -22.06
N GLY A 163 -1.53 9.57 -21.87
CA GLY A 163 -2.23 8.32 -22.18
C GLY A 163 -2.00 7.20 -21.17
N LEU A 164 -1.64 7.52 -19.93
CA LEU A 164 -1.51 6.51 -18.89
C LEU A 164 -2.87 5.89 -18.54
N GLN A 165 -2.86 4.67 -17.99
CA GLN A 165 -4.08 3.87 -17.78
C GLN A 165 -4.68 4.06 -16.40
N ALA A 166 -3.85 4.38 -15.39
CA ALA A 166 -4.31 4.58 -14.02
C ALA A 166 -3.50 5.68 -13.30
N LEU A 167 -4.20 6.46 -12.48
CA LEU A 167 -3.61 7.42 -11.54
C LEU A 167 -3.84 6.94 -10.11
N VAL A 168 -2.82 7.08 -9.27
CA VAL A 168 -2.94 7.00 -7.81
C VAL A 168 -2.76 8.41 -7.26
N PHE A 169 -3.88 9.07 -6.95
CA PHE A 169 -3.83 10.42 -6.38
C PHE A 169 -3.55 10.30 -4.88
N ASN A 170 -2.35 10.70 -4.51
CA ASN A 170 -1.82 10.54 -3.16
C ASN A 170 -1.86 11.88 -2.41
N PHE A 171 -2.53 11.90 -1.26
CA PHE A 171 -2.68 13.07 -0.39
C PHE A 171 -1.46 13.33 0.51
N GLY A 172 -0.38 12.59 0.33
CA GLY A 172 0.83 12.65 1.15
C GLY A 172 0.98 11.44 2.08
N TRP A 173 1.92 11.55 3.02
CA TRP A 173 2.21 10.48 3.95
C TRP A 173 1.04 10.19 4.88
N ASN A 174 0.77 8.90 5.13
CA ASN A 174 -0.34 8.49 5.98
C ASN A 174 -0.16 8.87 7.44
N LEU A 175 -1.29 9.22 8.06
CA LEU A 175 -1.50 9.30 9.50
C LEU A 175 -1.45 7.89 10.13
N GLY A 176 -1.16 7.82 11.43
CA GLY A 176 -1.37 6.64 12.28
C GLY A 176 -0.16 5.74 12.47
N GLY A 177 -0.21 4.96 13.55
CA GLY A 177 0.87 4.11 14.04
C GLY A 177 2.02 4.89 14.68
N ALA A 178 3.01 4.16 15.23
CA ALA A 178 4.15 4.75 15.95
C ALA A 178 5.05 5.62 15.04
N LEU A 179 5.12 5.31 13.75
CA LEU A 179 5.95 5.99 12.78
C LEU A 179 5.13 6.75 11.72
N GLY A 180 3.87 7.06 12.04
CA GLY A 180 2.97 7.82 11.18
C GLY A 180 3.36 9.29 11.08
N HIS A 181 2.90 9.94 10.02
CA HIS A 181 3.08 11.37 9.80
C HIS A 181 1.85 12.14 10.26
N GLN A 182 2.04 13.42 10.66
CA GLN A 182 0.91 14.32 10.86
C GLN A 182 0.45 14.80 9.48
N PRO A 183 -0.84 14.63 9.12
CA PRO A 183 -1.32 15.05 7.82
C PRO A 183 -1.24 16.58 7.71
N ARG A 184 -0.94 17.06 6.50
CA ARG A 184 -0.89 18.49 6.22
C ARG A 184 -2.26 19.09 5.92
N GLN A 185 -3.28 18.24 5.77
CA GLN A 185 -4.64 18.61 5.38
C GLN A 185 -5.67 17.84 6.18
N SER A 186 -6.87 18.41 6.30
CA SER A 186 -8.04 17.78 6.92
C SER A 186 -8.70 16.76 5.97
N LEU A 187 -9.65 15.98 6.50
CA LEU A 187 -10.49 15.09 5.67
C LEU A 187 -11.37 15.89 4.69
N GLU A 188 -11.84 17.07 5.09
CA GLU A 188 -12.64 17.96 4.24
C GLU A 188 -11.81 18.48 3.05
N GLU A 189 -10.58 18.92 3.29
CA GLU A 189 -9.67 19.37 2.24
C GLU A 189 -9.31 18.22 1.30
N ALA A 190 -9.08 17.00 1.82
CA ALA A 190 -8.85 15.81 1.01
C ALA A 190 -10.08 15.45 0.17
N ALA A 191 -11.29 15.55 0.72
CA ALA A 191 -12.53 15.31 0.01
C ALA A 191 -12.77 16.34 -1.11
N GLN A 192 -12.45 17.62 -0.87
CA GLN A 192 -12.50 18.63 -1.90
C GLN A 192 -11.53 18.32 -3.04
N GLN A 193 -10.28 18.00 -2.73
CA GLN A 193 -9.27 17.64 -3.74
C GLN A 193 -9.65 16.39 -4.53
N ALA A 194 -10.15 15.33 -3.85
CA ALA A 194 -10.63 14.13 -4.50
C ALA A 194 -11.73 14.43 -5.53
N ASN A 195 -12.70 15.28 -5.15
CA ASN A 195 -13.78 15.69 -6.02
C ASN A 195 -13.28 16.53 -7.22
N GLU A 196 -12.36 17.46 -6.99
CA GLU A 196 -11.78 18.29 -8.06
C GLU A 196 -10.99 17.45 -9.07
N VAL A 197 -10.12 16.54 -8.59
CA VAL A 197 -9.31 15.71 -9.47
C VAL A 197 -10.18 14.69 -10.22
N SER A 198 -11.17 14.09 -9.56
CA SER A 198 -12.05 13.12 -10.20
C SER A 198 -12.88 13.76 -11.32
N ARG A 199 -13.49 14.92 -11.07
CA ARG A 199 -14.20 15.68 -12.11
C ARG A 199 -13.33 16.03 -13.30
N PHE A 200 -12.09 16.45 -13.02
CA PHE A 200 -11.12 16.76 -14.08
C PHE A 200 -10.78 15.50 -14.90
N VAL A 201 -10.40 14.42 -14.24
CA VAL A 201 -10.01 13.16 -14.88
C VAL A 201 -11.17 12.58 -15.68
N LYS A 202 -12.34 12.42 -15.07
CA LYS A 202 -13.50 11.80 -15.71
C LYS A 202 -14.08 12.62 -16.85
N LYS A 203 -13.90 13.95 -16.81
CA LYS A 203 -14.26 14.82 -17.95
C LYS A 203 -13.32 14.68 -19.15
N THR A 204 -12.02 14.54 -18.92
CA THR A 204 -11.00 14.51 -19.98
C THR A 204 -10.69 13.12 -20.46
N ARG A 205 -10.66 12.15 -19.58
CA ARG A 205 -10.33 10.74 -19.82
C ARG A 205 -11.24 9.85 -18.96
N PRO A 206 -12.51 9.63 -19.36
CA PRO A 206 -13.45 8.81 -18.59
C PRO A 206 -13.02 7.35 -18.43
N ASP A 207 -12.16 6.85 -19.32
CA ASP A 207 -11.54 5.52 -19.29
C ASP A 207 -10.38 5.39 -18.29
N LEU A 208 -9.78 6.51 -17.89
CA LEU A 208 -8.64 6.54 -16.98
C LEU A 208 -9.08 6.18 -15.56
N GLN A 209 -8.46 5.13 -15.00
CA GLN A 209 -8.74 4.71 -13.65
C GLN A 209 -8.14 5.69 -12.63
N LEU A 210 -8.92 6.05 -11.61
CA LEU A 210 -8.50 6.94 -10.54
C LEU A 210 -8.60 6.23 -9.19
N TYR A 211 -7.47 6.07 -8.54
CA TYR A 211 -7.34 5.56 -7.18
C TYR A 211 -6.94 6.67 -6.23
N LEU A 212 -7.41 6.60 -4.99
CA LEU A 212 -6.97 7.50 -3.91
C LEU A 212 -6.00 6.77 -2.98
N GLU A 213 -5.09 7.51 -2.34
CA GLU A 213 -4.17 6.97 -1.32
C GLU A 213 -3.70 8.07 -0.37
N GLY A 214 -3.38 7.68 0.85
CA GLY A 214 -2.53 8.46 1.74
C GLY A 214 -3.20 9.59 2.53
N GLY A 215 -2.37 10.45 3.09
CA GLY A 215 -2.79 11.63 3.85
C GLY A 215 -3.64 11.31 5.07
N PRO A 216 -4.78 12.00 5.24
CA PRO A 216 -5.64 11.85 6.40
C PRO A 216 -6.50 10.58 6.38
N ILE A 217 -6.47 9.79 5.29
CA ILE A 217 -7.24 8.53 5.20
C ILE A 217 -6.50 7.45 6.01
N ALA A 218 -6.91 7.26 7.26
CA ALA A 218 -6.36 6.25 8.16
C ALA A 218 -7.24 5.00 8.27
N GLU A 219 -8.56 5.18 8.16
CA GLU A 219 -9.55 4.12 8.34
C GLU A 219 -10.55 4.08 7.17
N ALA A 220 -11.33 2.99 7.11
CA ALA A 220 -12.35 2.83 6.06
C ALA A 220 -13.44 3.92 6.09
N ALA A 221 -13.75 4.46 7.27
CA ALA A 221 -14.69 5.56 7.43
C ALA A 221 -14.16 6.85 6.78
N ASP A 222 -12.86 7.14 6.92
CA ASP A 222 -12.22 8.29 6.30
C ASP A 222 -12.28 8.18 4.77
N LEU A 223 -11.99 6.99 4.23
CA LEU A 223 -12.12 6.74 2.80
C LEU A 223 -13.54 6.98 2.32
N SER A 224 -14.54 6.51 3.06
CA SER A 224 -15.95 6.71 2.72
C SER A 224 -16.31 8.19 2.69
N PHE A 225 -15.83 8.96 3.65
CA PHE A 225 -16.02 10.41 3.71
C PHE A 225 -15.36 11.14 2.54
N VAL A 226 -14.06 10.88 2.31
CA VAL A 226 -13.28 11.54 1.27
C VAL A 226 -13.79 11.22 -0.14
N SER A 227 -14.29 10.00 -0.36
CA SER A 227 -14.78 9.56 -1.67
C SER A 227 -16.27 9.84 -1.92
N GLN A 228 -16.99 10.40 -0.97
CA GLN A 228 -18.44 10.54 -1.04
C GLN A 228 -18.94 11.26 -2.28
N ASN A 229 -18.24 12.31 -2.72
CA ASN A 229 -18.58 13.12 -3.87
C ASN A 229 -17.59 12.97 -5.05
N ALA A 230 -16.67 12.03 -4.96
CA ALA A 230 -15.65 11.79 -5.98
C ALA A 230 -15.94 10.50 -6.75
N GLU A 231 -15.91 10.58 -8.07
CA GLU A 231 -15.98 9.40 -8.93
C GLU A 231 -14.60 8.77 -9.01
N ILE A 232 -14.39 7.71 -8.22
CA ILE A 232 -13.12 6.97 -8.15
C ILE A 232 -13.34 5.51 -8.53
N ASP A 233 -12.29 4.88 -9.03
CA ASP A 233 -12.28 3.46 -9.39
C ASP A 233 -11.73 2.57 -8.27
N GLY A 234 -11.14 3.16 -7.24
CA GLY A 234 -10.68 2.40 -6.09
C GLY A 234 -9.79 3.17 -5.11
N TYR A 235 -9.13 2.40 -4.25
CA TYR A 235 -8.24 2.88 -3.21
C TYR A 235 -6.98 2.01 -3.14
N VAL A 236 -5.84 2.62 -2.84
CA VAL A 236 -4.59 1.93 -2.53
C VAL A 236 -4.22 2.19 -1.08
N GLY A 237 -4.07 1.14 -0.29
CA GLY A 237 -3.61 1.26 1.09
C GLY A 237 -2.11 1.02 1.19
N GLY A 238 -1.39 1.94 1.83
CA GLY A 238 0.02 1.81 2.17
C GLY A 238 0.22 1.38 3.63
N SER A 239 0.79 2.25 4.45
CA SER A 239 1.06 1.97 5.87
C SER A 239 -0.18 1.65 6.69
N THR A 240 -1.36 2.07 6.27
CA THR A 240 -2.64 1.71 6.87
C THR A 240 -2.99 0.22 6.72
N PHE A 241 -2.38 -0.48 5.74
CA PHE A 241 -2.61 -1.91 5.51
C PHE A 241 -1.46 -2.79 6.00
N ASP A 242 -0.21 -2.31 5.88
CA ASP A 242 0.96 -3.15 6.13
C ASP A 242 1.68 -2.86 7.47
N ARG A 243 1.62 -1.64 8.00
CA ARG A 243 2.32 -1.27 9.23
C ARG A 243 1.39 -1.13 10.44
N VAL A 244 0.37 -0.27 10.33
CA VAL A 244 -0.50 0.05 11.47
C VAL A 244 -1.18 -1.19 12.06
N PRO A 245 -1.76 -2.11 11.28
CA PRO A 245 -2.36 -3.34 11.82
C PRO A 245 -1.35 -4.25 12.50
N ILE A 246 -0.11 -4.32 12.00
CA ILE A 246 0.94 -5.15 12.60
C ILE A 246 1.38 -4.56 13.94
N GLU A 247 1.65 -3.25 14.00
CA GLU A 247 2.03 -2.55 15.24
C GLU A 247 1.00 -2.77 16.35
N THR A 248 -0.28 -2.55 16.06
CA THR A 248 -1.36 -2.69 17.04
C THR A 248 -1.60 -4.15 17.43
N SER A 249 -1.75 -5.04 16.45
CA SER A 249 -2.09 -6.44 16.73
C SER A 249 -0.99 -7.16 17.52
N ILE A 250 0.27 -7.00 17.17
CA ILE A 250 1.38 -7.61 17.91
C ILE A 250 1.48 -7.03 19.31
N GLY A 251 1.37 -5.70 19.43
CA GLY A 251 1.41 -5.00 20.71
C GLY A 251 0.34 -5.49 21.68
N ASP A 252 -0.91 -5.57 21.20
CA ASP A 252 -2.06 -6.01 22.01
C ASP A 252 -1.93 -7.47 22.44
N HIS A 253 -1.46 -8.35 21.54
CA HIS A 253 -1.23 -9.75 21.88
C HIS A 253 -0.16 -9.89 22.98
N ILE A 254 0.99 -9.23 22.84
CA ILE A 254 2.07 -9.27 23.86
C ILE A 254 1.57 -8.71 25.19
N ALA A 255 0.84 -7.60 25.17
CA ALA A 255 0.26 -7.03 26.37
C ALA A 255 -0.69 -8.01 27.09
N GLY A 256 -1.52 -8.72 26.32
CA GLY A 256 -2.40 -9.77 26.86
C GLY A 256 -1.62 -10.90 27.55
N TYR A 257 -0.56 -11.41 26.91
CA TYR A 257 0.30 -12.42 27.53
C TYR A 257 1.01 -11.90 28.78
N ARG A 258 1.46 -10.64 28.77
CA ARG A 258 2.08 -10.02 29.93
C ARG A 258 1.14 -9.94 31.11
N LEU A 259 -0.10 -9.49 30.88
CA LEU A 259 -1.15 -9.47 31.92
C LEU A 259 -1.44 -10.85 32.48
N ALA A 260 -1.49 -11.88 31.64
CA ALA A 260 -1.71 -13.25 32.09
C ALA A 260 -0.54 -13.74 32.97
N MET A 261 0.71 -13.45 32.61
CA MET A 261 1.87 -13.81 33.41
C MET A 261 1.91 -13.07 34.75
N ASP A 262 1.54 -11.79 34.79
CA ASP A 262 1.47 -11.00 36.01
C ASP A 262 0.37 -11.51 36.97
N ALA A 263 -0.72 -12.10 36.42
CA ALA A 263 -1.77 -12.72 37.21
C ALA A 263 -1.32 -14.06 37.84
N VAL A 264 -0.39 -14.80 37.21
CA VAL A 264 0.16 -16.06 37.74
C VAL A 264 1.09 -15.82 38.95
N VAL A 265 1.72 -14.66 39.04
CA VAL A 265 2.65 -14.31 40.15
C VAL A 265 1.92 -14.03 41.48
N LYS A 266 0.62 -13.78 41.49
CA LYS A 266 -0.19 -13.73 42.71
C LYS A 266 -0.61 -15.15 43.10
N PRO A 267 -0.09 -15.75 44.20
CA PRO A 267 -0.60 -17.07 44.62
C PRO A 267 -2.10 -16.95 44.87
N PRO A 268 -2.89 -17.95 44.45
CA PRO A 268 -4.31 -17.95 44.71
C PRO A 268 -4.51 -17.89 46.24
N THR A 269 -5.11 -16.83 46.73
CA THR A 269 -5.73 -16.85 48.05
C THR A 269 -6.65 -18.09 48.06
N GLN A 270 -6.44 -18.96 49.04
CA GLN A 270 -7.14 -20.24 49.19
C GLN A 270 -8.66 -20.02 49.30
N ASP A 271 -9.33 -19.82 48.19
CA ASP A 271 -10.78 -19.95 48.10
C ASP A 271 -11.09 -21.13 47.17
N ARG A 272 -10.96 -22.34 47.76
CA ARG A 272 -11.33 -23.62 47.14
C ARG A 272 -12.81 -23.72 46.71
N LYS A 273 -13.62 -22.71 46.97
CA LYS A 273 -15.05 -22.66 46.59
C LYS A 273 -15.34 -22.21 45.17
N LEU A 274 -14.41 -21.52 44.53
CA LEU A 274 -14.64 -21.04 43.15
C LEU A 274 -14.23 -22.04 42.04
N MET A 275 -13.35 -22.99 42.37
CA MET A 275 -12.89 -23.99 41.40
C MET A 275 -13.94 -25.11 41.12
N SER A 276 -14.90 -25.32 42.01
CA SER A 276 -15.95 -26.31 41.78
C SER A 276 -17.10 -25.80 40.91
N ALA A 277 -17.26 -24.51 40.78
CA ALA A 277 -18.30 -23.91 39.94
C ALA A 277 -17.88 -23.78 38.44
N ALA A 278 -16.59 -23.68 38.16
CA ALA A 278 -16.11 -23.61 36.78
C ALA A 278 -16.07 -24.98 36.07
N ALA A 279 -15.91 -26.07 36.85
CA ALA A 279 -15.91 -27.42 36.30
C ALA A 279 -17.32 -27.91 35.89
N SER A 280 -18.38 -27.29 36.39
CA SER A 280 -19.78 -27.66 36.06
C SER A 280 -20.36 -26.88 34.88
N CYS A 281 -19.62 -25.95 34.29
CA CYS A 281 -20.14 -25.05 33.24
C CYS A 281 -19.70 -25.37 31.82
N GLY A 282 -19.11 -26.57 31.57
CA GLY A 282 -18.95 -27.13 30.20
C GLY A 282 -18.26 -26.27 29.14
N LEU A 283 -17.38 -25.34 29.54
CA LEU A 283 -16.78 -24.37 28.63
C LEU A 283 -15.44 -24.76 27.99
N PHE A 284 -15.01 -26.01 28.19
CA PHE A 284 -13.88 -26.55 27.44
C PHE A 284 -14.38 -27.70 26.55
N GLY A 285 -14.76 -27.37 25.32
CA GLY A 285 -14.93 -28.37 24.25
C GLY A 285 -13.59 -29.03 23.95
N GLU A 286 -13.61 -30.38 23.85
CA GLU A 286 -12.47 -31.22 23.56
C GLU A 286 -11.72 -30.84 22.31
N GLY A 287 -10.40 -30.94 22.39
CA GLY A 287 -9.38 -30.57 21.45
C GLY A 287 -9.62 -30.85 19.97
N ALA A 288 -9.44 -29.84 19.18
CA ALA A 288 -9.06 -30.00 17.78
C ALA A 288 -7.53 -30.05 17.69
N ASN A 289 -6.97 -31.21 17.38
CA ASN A 289 -5.58 -31.40 17.01
C ASN A 289 -5.27 -30.64 15.70
N PHE A 290 -4.54 -29.54 15.79
CA PHE A 290 -3.98 -28.82 14.65
C PHE A 290 -2.50 -29.20 14.44
N TYR A 291 -2.22 -30.48 14.16
CA TYR A 291 -0.96 -30.91 13.55
C TYR A 291 -1.26 -32.05 12.57
N GLY A 292 -1.39 -31.69 11.32
CA GLY A 292 -1.51 -32.65 10.23
C GLY A 292 -1.68 -31.97 8.88
N ALA A 293 -0.58 -31.84 8.19
CA ALA A 293 -0.32 -31.68 6.78
C ALA A 293 0.57 -30.43 6.46
N LEU A 294 1.86 -30.71 6.40
CA LEU A 294 2.78 -30.08 5.47
C LEU A 294 2.70 -30.81 4.13
#